data_8ec6c9375f51b8007baeb803cb9d8dd8
#
_entry.id   8ec6c9375f51b8007baeb803cb9d8dd8
#
_cell.length_a   1.000
_cell.length_b   1.000
_cell.length_c   1.000
_cell.angle_alpha   90.00
_cell.angle_beta   90.00
_cell.angle_gamma   90.00
#
_symmetry.space_group_name_H-M   'P 1'
#
loop_
_entity.id
_entity.type
_entity.pdbx_description
1 polymer ?
#
loop_
_entity_poly.entity_id
_entity_poly.type
_entity_poly.pdbx_seq_one_letter_code
_entity_poly.pdbx_strand_id
1 'polypeptide(L)'
;MSTDLPESPPSDAGRLLIEDLLYEQQLLTPVARFSRKHEFGDLPAQAKYYQDLIPLSAPKHGEQYAFAVNLDACTGCKACVTACHNLNGLDDEETWRDVGVLFGGTLAEPVQQTVTTACHHCVV
;
A
#
# COMPACT_ATOMS: atom_id res chain seq x y z
N MET A 1 -4.37 2.08 -21.03
CA MET A 1 -3.93 2.99 -19.95
C MET A 1 -2.73 3.76 -20.45
N SER A 2 -2.91 5.03 -20.74
CA SER A 2 -1.78 5.92 -21.01
C SER A 2 -1.07 6.14 -19.69
N THR A 3 0.12 5.59 -19.57
CA THR A 3 1.06 6.00 -18.53
C THR A 3 1.62 7.36 -18.95
N ASP A 4 0.88 8.42 -18.65
CA ASP A 4 1.48 9.74 -18.65
C ASP A 4 2.48 9.78 -17.50
N LEU A 5 3.71 9.41 -17.82
CA LEU A 5 4.83 9.78 -16.96
C LEU A 5 4.81 11.30 -16.87
N PRO A 6 4.91 11.88 -15.68
CA PRO A 6 4.99 13.32 -15.55
C PRO A 6 6.16 13.82 -16.40
N GLU A 7 5.89 14.79 -17.24
CA GLU A 7 6.91 15.41 -18.09
C GLU A 7 8.10 15.83 -17.24
N SER A 8 9.30 15.62 -17.78
CA SER A 8 10.52 16.07 -17.12
C SER A 8 10.39 17.55 -16.77
N PRO A 9 10.77 17.95 -15.56
CA PRO A 9 10.63 19.34 -15.14
C PRO A 9 11.41 20.25 -16.08
N PRO A 10 10.87 21.42 -16.43
CA PRO A 10 11.59 22.38 -17.25
C PRO A 10 12.90 22.77 -16.56
N SER A 11 13.97 22.72 -17.32
CA SER A 11 15.31 23.15 -16.88
C SER A 11 15.35 24.66 -16.83
N ASP A 12 14.89 25.25 -15.75
CA ASP A 12 15.02 26.70 -15.60
C ASP A 12 15.50 27.09 -14.19
N ALA A 13 16.42 28.04 -14.16
CA ALA A 13 17.10 28.56 -12.97
C ALA A 13 16.19 29.33 -11.99
N GLY A 14 14.89 29.31 -12.19
CA GLY A 14 13.88 29.97 -11.37
C GLY A 14 12.92 29.08 -10.60
N ARG A 15 13.13 27.75 -10.62
CA ARG A 15 12.26 26.83 -9.87
C ARG A 15 12.43 27.01 -8.38
N LEU A 16 11.29 27.07 -7.70
CA LEU A 16 11.28 27.08 -6.24
C LEU A 16 11.65 25.68 -5.73
N LEU A 17 12.48 25.62 -4.70
CA LEU A 17 12.86 24.36 -4.04
C LEU A 17 11.65 23.49 -3.69
N ILE A 18 10.52 24.12 -3.37
CA ILE A 18 9.28 23.42 -3.05
C ILE A 18 8.68 22.70 -4.26
N GLU A 19 8.83 23.24 -5.46
CA GLU A 19 8.36 22.59 -6.71
C GLU A 19 9.18 21.33 -7.00
N ASP A 20 10.49 21.38 -6.79
CA ASP A 20 11.36 20.22 -6.94
C ASP A 20 11.02 19.13 -5.93
N LEU A 21 10.79 19.49 -4.69
CA LEU A 21 10.38 18.55 -3.64
C LEU A 21 9.01 17.93 -3.91
N LEU A 22 8.06 18.70 -4.39
CA LEU A 22 6.74 18.19 -4.78
C LEU A 22 6.83 17.22 -5.96
N TYR A 23 7.65 17.56 -6.95
CA TYR A 23 7.90 16.69 -8.10
C TYR A 23 8.55 15.36 -7.67
N GLU A 24 9.60 15.42 -6.85
CA GLU A 24 10.22 14.22 -6.28
C GLU A 24 9.23 13.35 -5.51
N GLN A 25 8.34 13.97 -4.73
CA GLN A 25 7.32 13.24 -3.99
C GLN A 25 6.30 12.52 -4.91
N GLN A 26 5.99 13.10 -6.05
CA GLN A 26 5.10 12.48 -7.04
C GLN A 26 5.72 11.26 -7.71
N LEU A 27 7.05 11.22 -7.84
CA LEU A 27 7.77 10.09 -8.45
C LEU A 27 7.94 8.90 -7.52
N LEU A 28 7.73 9.09 -6.21
CA LEU A 28 7.89 8.01 -5.23
C LEU A 28 6.73 7.03 -5.30
N THR A 29 7.06 5.74 -5.25
CA THR A 29 6.07 4.69 -5.02
C THR A 29 5.43 4.86 -3.62
N PRO A 30 4.23 4.29 -3.38
CA PRO A 30 3.62 4.31 -2.05
C PRO A 30 4.53 3.78 -0.94
N VAL A 31 5.27 2.71 -1.22
CA VAL A 31 6.26 2.13 -0.28
C VAL A 31 7.41 3.11 -0.01
N ALA A 32 7.95 3.71 -1.06
CA ALA A 32 9.03 4.69 -0.93
C ALA A 32 8.57 5.94 -0.16
N ARG A 33 7.36 6.43 -0.40
CA ARG A 33 6.78 7.56 0.37
C ARG A 33 6.62 7.22 1.84
N PHE A 34 6.12 6.03 2.14
CA PHE A 34 5.97 5.55 3.51
C PHE A 34 7.33 5.47 4.22
N SER A 35 8.31 4.82 3.59
CA SER A 35 9.67 4.70 4.12
C SER A 35 10.31 6.06 4.40
N ARG A 36 10.27 6.96 3.41
CA ARG A 36 10.87 8.29 3.53
C ARG A 36 10.23 9.13 4.64
N LYS A 37 8.90 9.03 4.81
CA LYS A 37 8.19 9.70 5.90
C LYS A 37 8.64 9.20 7.27
N HIS A 38 8.92 7.90 7.42
CA HIS A 38 9.37 7.31 8.68
C HIS A 38 10.86 7.52 8.95
N GLU A 39 11.65 7.75 7.92
CA GLU A 39 13.09 8.00 8.05
C GLU A 39 13.41 9.48 8.35
N PHE A 40 12.72 10.40 7.70
CA PHE A 40 13.06 11.83 7.74
C PHE A 40 11.95 12.73 8.28
N GLY A 41 10.74 12.21 8.45
CA GLY A 41 9.60 12.99 8.91
C GLY A 41 9.26 12.80 10.38
N ASP A 42 8.33 13.61 10.86
CA ASP A 42 7.70 13.36 12.15
C ASP A 42 6.82 12.11 12.04
N LEU A 43 7.03 11.19 12.96
CA LEU A 43 6.24 9.96 13.02
C LEU A 43 4.77 10.29 13.31
N PRO A 44 3.82 9.72 12.57
CA PRO A 44 2.41 9.88 12.88
C PRO A 44 2.11 9.26 14.26
N ALA A 45 1.11 9.80 14.95
CA ALA A 45 0.72 9.34 16.28
C ALA A 45 0.42 7.82 16.34
N GLN A 46 -0.01 7.25 15.21
CA GLN A 46 -0.31 5.82 15.06
C GLN A 46 0.93 4.94 14.93
N ALA A 47 2.11 5.51 14.68
CA ALA A 47 3.34 4.74 14.46
C ALA A 47 3.65 3.77 15.62
N LYS A 48 3.34 4.16 16.84
CA LYS A 48 3.51 3.33 18.04
C LYS A 48 2.78 1.98 17.98
N TYR A 49 1.76 1.85 17.15
CA TYR A 49 0.98 0.61 17.02
C TYR A 49 1.53 -0.34 15.95
N TYR A 50 2.34 0.13 15.00
CA TYR A 50 2.80 -0.70 13.89
C TYR A 50 4.32 -0.72 13.69
N GLN A 51 5.06 0.22 14.28
CA GLN A 51 6.50 0.36 14.03
C GLN A 51 7.32 -0.92 14.34
N ASP A 52 6.84 -1.73 15.27
CA ASP A 52 7.49 -2.99 15.66
C ASP A 52 6.93 -4.21 14.92
N LEU A 53 5.89 -4.03 14.09
CA LEU A 53 5.17 -5.12 13.42
C LEU A 53 5.46 -5.19 11.92
N ILE A 54 5.85 -4.08 11.31
CA ILE A 54 6.09 -4.00 9.86
C ILE A 54 7.44 -3.34 9.58
N PRO A 55 8.08 -3.67 8.43
CA PRO A 55 9.25 -2.94 7.98
C PRO A 55 8.91 -1.48 7.67
N LEU A 56 9.73 -0.56 8.13
CA LEU A 56 9.54 0.88 7.86
C LEU A 56 10.40 1.38 6.70
N SER A 57 11.45 0.63 6.33
CA SER A 57 12.34 0.95 5.23
C SER A 57 11.85 0.39 3.89
N ALA A 58 12.19 1.04 2.79
CA ALA A 58 11.96 0.46 1.46
C ALA A 58 12.77 -0.83 1.26
N PRO A 59 12.28 -1.79 0.46
CA PRO A 59 13.04 -2.99 0.14
C PRO A 59 14.33 -2.61 -0.60
N LYS A 60 15.41 -3.33 -0.30
CA LYS A 60 16.70 -3.19 -0.98
C LYS A 60 16.66 -3.96 -2.31
N HIS A 61 17.72 -3.77 -3.10
CA HIS A 61 17.86 -4.51 -4.35
C HIS A 61 17.81 -6.03 -4.10
N GLY A 62 16.93 -6.72 -4.82
CA GLY A 62 16.69 -8.16 -4.66
C GLY A 62 15.72 -8.54 -3.53
N GLU A 63 15.22 -7.57 -2.78
CA GLU A 63 14.20 -7.79 -1.75
C GLU A 63 12.81 -7.39 -2.25
N GLN A 64 11.80 -8.03 -1.73
CA GLN A 64 10.40 -7.73 -1.98
C GLN A 64 9.59 -7.91 -0.71
N TYR A 65 8.65 -7.01 -0.46
CA TYR A 65 7.69 -7.20 0.63
C TYR A 65 6.63 -8.22 0.25
N ALA A 66 6.22 -9.00 1.25
CA ALA A 66 5.10 -9.92 1.14
C ALA A 66 4.12 -9.66 2.29
N PHE A 67 2.85 -9.94 2.04
CA PHE A 67 1.83 -9.93 3.08
C PHE A 67 1.67 -11.36 3.62
N ALA A 68 1.95 -11.55 4.90
CA ALA A 68 1.56 -12.75 5.62
C ALA A 68 0.19 -12.52 6.26
N VAL A 69 -0.80 -13.30 5.84
CA VAL A 69 -2.17 -13.17 6.33
C VAL A 69 -2.54 -14.41 7.14
N ASN A 70 -2.86 -14.20 8.42
CA ASN A 70 -3.44 -15.26 9.24
C ASN A 70 -4.94 -15.35 8.98
N LEU A 71 -5.36 -16.31 8.17
CA LEU A 71 -6.75 -16.48 7.78
C LEU A 71 -7.66 -16.89 8.95
N ASP A 72 -7.11 -17.53 9.97
CA ASP A 72 -7.89 -17.88 11.18
C ASP A 72 -8.24 -16.64 12.02
N ALA A 73 -7.39 -15.63 11.98
CA ALA A 73 -7.63 -14.36 12.67
C ALA A 73 -8.35 -13.32 11.80
N CYS A 74 -8.44 -13.54 10.50
CA CYS A 74 -9.09 -12.60 9.57
C CYS A 74 -10.61 -12.58 9.81
N THR A 75 -11.13 -11.39 10.06
CA THR A 75 -12.58 -11.16 10.28
C THR A 75 -13.33 -10.74 9.00
N GLY A 76 -12.63 -10.56 7.89
CA GLY A 76 -13.25 -10.08 6.65
C GLY A 76 -13.65 -8.60 6.67
N CYS A 77 -13.06 -7.79 7.54
CA CYS A 77 -13.42 -6.37 7.72
C CYS A 77 -13.06 -5.46 6.54
N LYS A 78 -12.26 -5.95 5.59
CA LYS A 78 -11.79 -5.21 4.39
C LYS A 78 -10.95 -3.94 4.67
N ALA A 79 -10.41 -3.79 5.86
CA ALA A 79 -9.52 -2.67 6.18
C ALA A 79 -8.27 -2.65 5.27
N CYS A 80 -7.71 -3.82 4.95
CA CYS A 80 -6.60 -3.98 4.00
C CYS A 80 -6.97 -3.55 2.57
N VAL A 81 -8.20 -3.80 2.15
CA VAL A 81 -8.74 -3.38 0.84
C VAL A 81 -8.81 -1.85 0.78
N THR A 82 -9.38 -1.22 1.79
CA THR A 82 -9.49 0.24 1.90
C THR A 82 -8.13 0.91 1.96
N ALA A 83 -7.20 0.35 2.72
CA ALA A 83 -5.84 0.88 2.83
C ALA A 83 -5.12 0.84 1.48
N CYS A 84 -5.22 -0.27 0.75
CA CYS A 84 -4.64 -0.40 -0.59
C CYS A 84 -5.26 0.59 -1.58
N HIS A 85 -6.58 0.73 -1.57
CA HIS A 85 -7.32 1.65 -2.41
C HIS A 85 -6.87 3.10 -2.19
N ASN A 86 -6.84 3.56 -0.95
CA ASN A 86 -6.48 4.93 -0.61
C ASN A 86 -4.99 5.23 -0.86
N LEU A 87 -4.11 4.27 -0.54
CA LEU A 87 -2.67 4.45 -0.72
C LEU A 87 -2.28 4.60 -2.19
N ASN A 88 -2.96 3.87 -3.07
CA ASN A 88 -2.68 3.86 -4.51
C ASN A 88 -3.58 4.82 -5.31
N GLY A 89 -4.49 5.54 -4.66
CA GLY A 89 -5.36 6.51 -5.32
C GLY A 89 -6.25 5.89 -6.40
N LEU A 90 -6.83 4.72 -6.12
CA LEU A 90 -7.66 3.99 -7.06
C LEU A 90 -9.01 4.69 -7.28
N ASP A 91 -9.59 4.49 -8.46
CA ASP A 91 -10.94 4.93 -8.76
C ASP A 91 -11.99 4.10 -8.00
N ASP A 92 -13.20 4.62 -7.85
CA ASP A 92 -14.26 4.00 -7.04
C ASP A 92 -14.60 2.56 -7.45
N GLU A 93 -14.44 2.22 -8.73
CA GLU A 93 -14.73 0.89 -9.28
C GLU A 93 -13.48 0.00 -9.37
N GLU A 94 -12.32 0.50 -8.99
CA GLU A 94 -11.03 -0.19 -9.11
C GLU A 94 -10.63 -0.82 -7.79
N THR A 95 -10.30 -2.11 -7.81
CA THR A 95 -9.87 -2.87 -6.63
C THR A 95 -8.67 -3.74 -6.96
N TRP A 96 -7.57 -3.53 -6.24
CA TRP A 96 -6.36 -4.34 -6.39
C TRP A 96 -6.21 -5.41 -5.31
N ARG A 97 -6.93 -5.25 -4.22
CA ARG A 97 -7.01 -6.23 -3.13
C ARG A 97 -8.47 -6.46 -2.77
N ASP A 98 -8.83 -7.71 -2.54
CA ASP A 98 -10.17 -8.06 -2.13
C ASP A 98 -10.19 -9.17 -1.08
N VAL A 99 -11.29 -9.26 -0.36
CA VAL A 99 -11.55 -10.29 0.64
C VAL A 99 -12.88 -10.95 0.27
N GLY A 100 -12.82 -12.23 -0.05
CA GLY A 100 -13.97 -13.07 -0.30
C GLY A 100 -14.28 -13.98 0.88
N VAL A 101 -15.42 -14.65 0.81
CA VAL A 101 -15.85 -15.63 1.80
C VAL A 101 -16.23 -16.92 1.10
N LEU A 102 -15.68 -18.04 1.59
CA LEU A 102 -16.07 -19.37 1.21
C LEU A 102 -16.99 -19.96 2.27
N PHE A 103 -18.07 -20.54 1.83
CA PHE A 103 -19.02 -21.25 2.69
C PHE A 103 -18.96 -22.75 2.39
N GLY A 104 -19.07 -23.56 3.44
CA GLY A 104 -19.04 -25.00 3.32
C GLY A 104 -19.63 -25.67 4.55
N GLY A 105 -19.30 -26.96 4.70
CA GLY A 105 -19.82 -27.77 5.82
C GLY A 105 -21.25 -28.29 5.61
N THR A 106 -21.93 -28.53 6.69
CA THR A 106 -23.32 -29.01 6.72
C THR A 106 -24.22 -28.04 7.46
N LEU A 107 -25.53 -28.24 7.42
CA LEU A 107 -26.47 -27.41 8.20
C LEU A 107 -26.25 -27.54 9.72
N ALA A 108 -25.75 -28.70 10.18
CA ALA A 108 -25.44 -28.92 11.58
C ALA A 108 -24.08 -28.33 11.98
N GLU A 109 -23.11 -28.31 11.06
CA GLU A 109 -21.77 -27.77 11.25
C GLU A 109 -21.38 -26.90 10.05
N PRO A 110 -21.87 -25.65 9.99
CA PRO A 110 -21.51 -24.73 8.93
C PRO A 110 -20.07 -24.26 9.11
N VAL A 111 -19.36 -24.15 8.00
CA VAL A 111 -17.99 -23.64 7.96
C VAL A 111 -17.94 -22.39 7.09
N GLN A 112 -17.24 -21.38 7.55
CA GLN A 112 -16.96 -20.15 6.80
C GLN A 112 -15.47 -19.85 6.87
N GLN A 113 -14.89 -19.54 5.72
CA GLN A 113 -13.49 -19.15 5.62
C GLN A 113 -13.37 -17.88 4.80
N THR A 114 -12.66 -16.90 5.35
CA THR A 114 -12.26 -15.72 4.58
C THR A 114 -11.06 -16.04 3.70
N VAL A 115 -11.01 -15.44 2.51
CA VAL A 115 -9.92 -15.59 1.55
C VAL A 115 -9.52 -14.21 1.05
N THR A 116 -8.23 -13.92 1.12
CA THR A 116 -7.69 -12.66 0.61
C THR A 116 -6.99 -12.87 -0.72
N THR A 117 -7.20 -11.95 -1.64
CA THR A 117 -6.49 -11.88 -2.92
C THR A 117 -5.92 -10.48 -3.11
N ALA A 118 -4.81 -10.37 -3.81
CA ALA A 118 -4.20 -9.09 -4.13
C ALA A 118 -3.38 -9.18 -5.42
N CYS A 119 -3.14 -8.03 -6.05
CA CYS A 119 -2.10 -7.92 -7.06
C CYS A 119 -0.72 -8.16 -6.41
N HIS A 120 0.29 -8.44 -7.23
CA HIS A 120 1.66 -8.70 -6.78
C HIS A 120 2.61 -7.60 -7.23
N HIS A 121 2.13 -6.34 -7.26
CA HIS A 121 2.84 -5.21 -7.86
C HIS A 121 3.31 -4.14 -6.87
N CYS A 122 3.24 -4.40 -5.55
CA CYS A 122 3.80 -3.49 -4.54
C CYS A 122 5.33 -3.59 -4.43
N VAL A 123 5.99 -3.83 -5.54
CA VAL A 123 7.45 -3.94 -5.65
C VAL A 123 8.01 -2.64 -6.21
N VAL A 124 9.13 -2.25 -5.69
CA VAL A 124 9.87 -1.08 -6.17
C VAL A 124 10.83 -1.47 -7.29
#